data_de38cae9108d2dc5b96976f84da32361
#
_entry.id   de38cae9108d2dc5b96976f84da32361
#
_cell.length_a   1.000
_cell.length_b   1.000
_cell.length_c   1.000
_cell.angle_alpha   90.00
_cell.angle_beta   90.00
_cell.angle_gamma   90.00
#
_symmetry.space_group_name_H-M   'P 1'
#
loop_
_entity.id
_entity.type
_entity.pdbx_description
1 polymer ?
#
loop_
_entity_poly.entity_id
_entity_poly.type
_entity_poly.pdbx_seq_one_letter_code
_entity_poly.pdbx_strand_id
1 'polypeptide(L)'
;MPNRKSASKRLRQNSVRNLYNRQIKSFLNTQRKKVIKTIETKDKNAIMEEYKKYASALDKASRKSIIHANRAGAKKSDMMKKINAVK
;
A
#
# COMPACT_ATOMS: atom_id res chain seq x y z
N MET A 1 17.21 -36.16 7.93
CA MET A 1 15.78 -35.93 7.78
C MET A 1 15.53 -35.15 6.48
N PRO A 2 14.75 -35.71 5.57
CA PRO A 2 14.52 -35.07 4.26
C PRO A 2 13.82 -33.70 4.38
N ASN A 3 13.10 -33.48 5.47
CA ASN A 3 12.30 -32.26 5.64
C ASN A 3 13.11 -31.02 6.00
N ARG A 4 14.37 -31.17 6.42
CA ARG A 4 15.19 -30.02 6.83
C ARG A 4 15.51 -29.07 5.69
N LYS A 5 15.84 -29.59 4.51
CA LYS A 5 16.13 -28.75 3.35
C LYS A 5 14.90 -27.99 2.88
N SER A 6 13.74 -28.66 2.88
CA SER A 6 12.46 -28.02 2.55
C SER A 6 12.07 -26.94 3.56
N ALA A 7 12.28 -27.21 4.85
CA ALA A 7 11.99 -26.24 5.91
C ALA A 7 12.90 -25.02 5.80
N SER A 8 14.19 -25.21 5.54
CA SER A 8 15.15 -24.11 5.35
C SER A 8 14.77 -23.27 4.15
N LYS A 9 14.35 -23.89 3.06
CA LYS A 9 13.90 -23.19 1.85
C LYS A 9 12.66 -22.37 2.13
N ARG A 10 11.69 -22.94 2.85
CA ARG A 10 10.48 -22.22 3.27
C ARG A 10 10.79 -21.03 4.15
N LEU A 11 11.68 -21.20 5.11
CA LEU A 11 12.11 -20.12 5.99
C LEU A 11 12.73 -18.97 5.21
N ARG A 12 13.61 -19.29 4.25
CA ARG A 12 14.22 -18.28 3.39
C ARG A 12 13.17 -17.55 2.56
N GLN A 13 12.27 -18.30 1.93
CA GLN A 13 11.20 -17.73 1.11
C GLN A 13 10.28 -16.85 1.95
N ASN A 14 9.93 -17.32 3.16
CA ASN A 14 9.08 -16.53 4.07
C ASN A 14 9.78 -15.25 4.52
N SER A 15 11.08 -15.31 4.79
CA SER A 15 11.86 -14.13 5.16
C SER A 15 11.89 -13.10 4.04
N VAL A 16 12.12 -13.55 2.81
CA VAL A 16 12.13 -12.68 1.62
C VAL A 16 10.75 -12.07 1.40
N ARG A 17 9.68 -12.87 1.51
CA ARG A 17 8.30 -12.37 1.39
C ARG A 17 7.98 -11.35 2.47
N ASN A 18 8.35 -11.64 3.72
CA ASN A 18 8.08 -10.74 4.83
C ASN A 18 8.78 -9.40 4.63
N LEU A 19 10.04 -9.44 4.19
CA LEU A 19 10.79 -8.23 3.90
C LEU A 19 10.13 -7.43 2.76
N TYR A 20 9.78 -8.11 1.67
CA TYR A 20 9.12 -7.50 0.52
C TYR A 20 7.78 -6.88 0.93
N ASN A 21 6.95 -7.64 1.66
CA ASN A 21 5.66 -7.16 2.12
C ASN A 21 5.80 -5.95 3.04
N ARG A 22 6.81 -5.97 3.91
CA ARG A 22 7.10 -4.85 4.80
C ARG A 22 7.51 -3.61 4.03
N GLN A 23 8.32 -3.77 2.99
CA GLN A 23 8.72 -2.68 2.11
C GLN A 23 7.52 -2.06 1.39
N ILE A 24 6.62 -2.90 0.87
CA ILE A 24 5.40 -2.44 0.19
C ILE A 24 4.49 -1.69 1.18
N LYS A 25 4.29 -2.22 2.38
CA LYS A 25 3.48 -1.56 3.41
C LYS A 25 4.08 -0.22 3.82
N SER A 26 5.39 -0.16 3.95
CA SER A 26 6.10 1.08 4.26
C SER A 26 5.93 2.11 3.14
N PHE A 27 6.04 1.67 1.89
CA PHE A 27 5.81 2.51 0.72
C PHE A 27 4.38 3.07 0.71
N LEU A 28 3.39 2.22 1.01
CA LEU A 28 1.99 2.64 1.08
C LEU A 28 1.76 3.70 2.15
N ASN A 29 2.37 3.53 3.32
CA ASN A 29 2.29 4.51 4.39
C ASN A 29 2.93 5.85 3.99
N THR A 30 4.08 5.79 3.34
CA THR A 30 4.77 6.98 2.84
C THR A 30 3.92 7.71 1.82
N GLN A 31 3.33 6.98 0.89
CA GLN A 31 2.47 7.55 -0.15
C GLN A 31 1.19 8.15 0.45
N ARG A 32 0.62 7.48 1.45
CA ARG A 32 -0.54 8.00 2.18
C ARG A 32 -0.21 9.35 2.83
N LYS A 33 0.93 9.45 3.48
CA LYS A 33 1.38 10.70 4.10
C LYS A 33 1.58 11.81 3.07
N LYS A 34 2.10 11.46 1.88
CA LYS A 34 2.25 12.41 0.78
C LYS A 34 0.92 12.96 0.32
N VAL A 35 -0.10 12.09 0.16
CA VAL A 35 -1.43 12.52 -0.22
C VAL A 35 -2.01 13.48 0.82
N ILE A 36 -1.92 13.11 2.10
CA ILE A 36 -2.41 13.95 3.21
C ILE A 36 -1.71 15.31 3.21
N LYS A 37 -0.40 15.32 3.02
CA LYS A 37 0.38 16.55 2.96
C LYS A 37 -0.04 17.43 1.79
N THR A 38 -0.30 16.81 0.64
CA THR A 38 -0.76 17.50 -0.57
C THR A 38 -2.16 18.07 -0.38
N ILE A 39 -3.03 17.40 0.38
CA ILE A 39 -4.36 17.90 0.71
C ILE A 39 -4.26 19.24 1.43
N GLU A 40 -3.27 19.42 2.28
CA GLU A 40 -3.05 20.67 3.00
C GLU A 40 -2.75 21.84 2.06
N THR A 41 -2.19 21.58 0.88
CA THR A 41 -1.91 22.62 -0.12
C THR A 41 -3.15 23.11 -0.84
N LYS A 42 -4.25 22.36 -0.77
CA LYS A 42 -5.53 22.64 -1.45
C LYS A 42 -5.43 22.69 -2.99
N ASP A 43 -4.35 22.19 -3.56
CA ASP A 43 -4.18 22.07 -5.01
C ASP A 43 -4.83 20.78 -5.50
N LYS A 44 -6.02 20.88 -6.07
CA LYS A 44 -6.80 19.70 -6.50
C LYS A 44 -6.06 18.85 -7.52
N ASN A 45 -5.32 19.46 -8.45
CA ASN A 45 -4.58 18.70 -9.46
C ASN A 45 -3.47 17.88 -8.83
N ALA A 46 -2.70 18.49 -7.93
CA ALA A 46 -1.63 17.79 -7.21
C ALA A 46 -2.20 16.69 -6.31
N ILE A 47 -3.31 16.95 -5.64
CA ILE A 47 -3.99 15.97 -4.80
C ILE A 47 -4.40 14.75 -5.63
N MET A 48 -5.01 14.97 -6.78
CA MET A 48 -5.45 13.87 -7.65
C MET A 48 -4.29 13.06 -8.20
N GLU A 49 -3.18 13.71 -8.56
CA GLU A 49 -1.98 13.00 -9.01
C GLU A 49 -1.42 12.08 -7.94
N GLU A 50 -1.29 12.60 -6.72
CA GLU A 50 -0.79 11.81 -5.59
C GLU A 50 -1.78 10.69 -5.22
N TYR A 51 -3.08 10.98 -5.26
CA TYR A 51 -4.11 9.96 -5.02
C TYR A 51 -4.03 8.82 -6.02
N LYS A 52 -3.85 9.12 -7.31
CA LYS A 52 -3.72 8.10 -8.34
C LYS A 52 -2.55 7.17 -8.08
N LYS A 53 -1.42 7.73 -7.67
CA LYS A 53 -0.25 6.93 -7.28
C LYS A 53 -0.55 6.01 -6.11
N TYR A 54 -1.23 6.55 -5.10
CA TYR A 54 -1.61 5.79 -3.91
C TYR A 54 -2.60 4.67 -4.26
N ALA A 55 -3.64 4.99 -5.00
CA ALA A 55 -4.65 4.01 -5.42
C ALA A 55 -4.02 2.90 -6.26
N SER A 56 -3.14 3.24 -7.20
CA SER A 56 -2.42 2.27 -8.02
C SER A 56 -1.57 1.34 -7.16
N ALA A 57 -0.85 1.89 -6.18
CA ALA A 57 -0.03 1.11 -5.26
C ALA A 57 -0.88 0.16 -4.41
N LEU A 58 -2.05 0.63 -3.93
CA LEU A 58 -2.99 -0.21 -3.17
C LEU A 58 -3.52 -1.35 -4.02
N ASP A 59 -3.88 -1.09 -5.28
CA ASP A 59 -4.39 -2.12 -6.18
C ASP A 59 -3.31 -3.16 -6.48
N LYS A 60 -2.08 -2.75 -6.71
CA LYS A 60 -0.96 -3.66 -6.92
C LYS A 60 -0.70 -4.54 -5.70
N ALA A 61 -0.72 -3.95 -4.51
CA ALA A 61 -0.55 -4.69 -3.26
C ALA A 61 -1.67 -5.70 -3.05
N SER A 62 -2.90 -5.33 -3.40
CA SER A 62 -4.06 -6.21 -3.33
C SER A 62 -3.91 -7.40 -4.29
N ARG A 63 -3.48 -7.16 -5.52
CA ARG A 63 -3.25 -8.22 -6.51
C ARG A 63 -2.20 -9.22 -6.05
N LYS A 64 -1.19 -8.75 -5.33
CA LYS A 64 -0.13 -9.60 -4.77
C LYS A 64 -0.51 -10.22 -3.44
N SER A 65 -1.73 -10.02 -2.99
CA SER A 65 -2.25 -10.54 -1.71
C SER A 65 -1.49 -10.02 -0.48
N ILE A 66 -0.80 -8.90 -0.60
CA ILE A 66 -0.11 -8.27 0.51
C ILE A 66 -1.13 -7.64 1.46
N ILE A 67 -2.17 -7.05 0.89
CA ILE A 67 -3.34 -6.57 1.63
C ILE A 67 -4.60 -7.15 0.97
N HIS A 68 -5.64 -7.29 1.76
CA HIS A 68 -6.92 -7.79 1.23
C HIS A 68 -7.59 -6.71 0.36
N ALA A 69 -8.31 -7.15 -0.67
CA ALA A 69 -9.00 -6.24 -1.60
C ALA A 69 -9.97 -5.30 -0.87
N ASN A 70 -10.69 -5.80 0.13
CA ASN A 70 -11.60 -4.99 0.93
C ASN A 70 -10.87 -3.89 1.68
N ARG A 71 -9.69 -4.20 2.19
CA ARG A 71 -8.86 -3.22 2.91
C ARG A 71 -8.33 -2.14 1.97
N ALA A 72 -7.92 -2.54 0.77
CA ALA A 72 -7.50 -1.58 -0.26
C ALA A 72 -8.65 -0.65 -0.63
N GLY A 73 -9.84 -1.21 -0.84
CA GLY A 73 -11.04 -0.44 -1.14
C GLY A 73 -11.40 0.54 -0.02
N ALA A 74 -11.33 0.09 1.23
CA ALA A 74 -11.60 0.94 2.40
C ALA A 74 -10.62 2.11 2.48
N LYS A 75 -9.33 1.85 2.26
CA LYS A 75 -8.30 2.90 2.28
C LYS A 75 -8.50 3.91 1.16
N LYS A 76 -8.86 3.46 -0.04
CA LYS A 76 -9.17 4.37 -1.17
C LYS A 76 -10.39 5.22 -0.86
N SER A 77 -11.44 4.62 -0.30
CA SER A 77 -12.65 5.33 0.07
C SER A 77 -12.39 6.39 1.14
N ASP A 78 -11.66 6.03 2.18
CA ASP A 78 -11.31 6.97 3.25
C ASP A 78 -10.51 8.16 2.72
N MET A 79 -9.56 7.90 1.84
CA MET A 79 -8.75 8.96 1.26
C MET A 79 -9.60 9.87 0.35
N MET A 80 -10.50 9.28 -0.43
CA MET A 80 -11.39 10.05 -1.30
C MET A 80 -12.33 10.96 -0.49
N LYS A 81 -12.81 10.49 0.66
CA LYS A 81 -13.60 11.32 1.57
C LYS A 81 -12.81 12.54 2.04
N LYS A 82 -11.55 12.35 2.38
CA LYS A 82 -10.67 13.46 2.78
C LYS A 82 -10.46 14.43 1.64
N ILE A 83 -10.27 13.94 0.42
CA ILE A 83 -10.10 14.77 -0.77
C ILE A 83 -11.36 15.57 -1.06
N ASN A 84 -12.52 14.93 -0.98
CA ASN A 84 -13.81 15.57 -1.25
C ASN A 84 -14.17 16.64 -0.18
N ALA A 85 -13.58 16.52 1.00
CA ALA A 85 -13.76 17.53 2.06
C ALA A 85 -12.98 18.82 1.80
N VAL A 86 -12.04 18.82 0.86
CA VAL A 86 -11.27 20.00 0.47
C VAL A 86 -12.15 20.91 -0.39
N LYS A 87 -12.32 22.14 0.05
CA LYS A 87 -13.12 23.13 -0.68
C LYS A 87 -12.27 24.14 -1.42
#